data_a6baa34e0c7d4ab82623be82b181ba2f
#
_entry.id   a6baa34e0c7d4ab82623be82b181ba2f
#
_cell.length_a   1.000
_cell.length_b   1.000
_cell.length_c   1.000
_cell.angle_alpha   90.00
_cell.angle_beta   90.00
_cell.angle_gamma   90.00
#
_symmetry.space_group_name_H-M   'P 1'
#
loop_
_entity.id
_entity.type
_entity.pdbx_description
1 polymer ?
#
loop_
_entity_poly.entity_id
_entity_poly.type
_entity_poly.pdbx_seq_one_letter_code
_entity_poly.pdbx_strand_id
1 'polypeptide(L)'
;MISKRIQAVQPAATLAMSRMAKDMQAQGIDVINLGVGESDFQTPDNITKAAIKAIENHQTSFYTPTSGLDALKSAIVSQVKTRYAADILIDNVTVTTGAKLSLFALMQVLLNPGDNVVSAAPLWVSYVEQIKLASGKLHAIIPNNPELKLTREDLDAFPEQIKLIIVNSPNNPTGQVYSKAEIMAILEWAEAHETYVILDEIYGQLVYNGTTFTSGLQIQSLENSRMIIVDGVSKAYAMTGWRIGWTLASSEIIKGMNKLLDHMTSNPTAVAQYAAIEALLGDQSTVETMRLAFEQRLNKTFDALNSVPGLQVAVKPQGAFYLFPKVDNSIMLAAGVNNTNDLSMKLLQEAHVALPAGEGFSMPGYLRMGYAKDQAVLNEAVQRLTNFFQQYK
;
A
#
# COMPACT_ATOMS: atom_id res chain seq x y z
N MET A 1 -32.31 0.62 10.58
CA MET A 1 -31.55 0.19 9.36
C MET A 1 -30.33 1.08 9.23
N ILE A 2 -29.16 0.50 8.88
CA ILE A 2 -27.95 1.27 8.57
C ILE A 2 -28.08 1.95 7.18
N SER A 3 -27.27 2.96 6.92
CA SER A 3 -27.36 3.72 5.66
C SER A 3 -27.05 2.83 4.44
N LYS A 4 -27.70 3.11 3.30
CA LYS A 4 -27.47 2.40 2.03
C LYS A 4 -25.99 2.45 1.61
N ARG A 5 -25.30 3.57 1.89
CA ARG A 5 -23.87 3.75 1.62
C ARG A 5 -23.02 2.69 2.31
N ILE A 6 -23.27 2.42 3.60
CA ILE A 6 -22.51 1.40 4.35
C ILE A 6 -22.92 -0.02 3.95
N GLN A 7 -24.18 -0.26 3.55
CA GLN A 7 -24.58 -1.55 3.02
C GLN A 7 -23.87 -1.95 1.72
N ALA A 8 -23.43 -0.97 0.93
CA ALA A 8 -22.69 -1.19 -0.32
C ALA A 8 -21.20 -1.51 -0.10
N VAL A 9 -20.64 -1.21 1.10
CA VAL A 9 -19.24 -1.45 1.44
C VAL A 9 -19.00 -2.91 1.80
N GLN A 10 -17.99 -3.52 1.19
CA GLN A 10 -17.59 -4.89 1.51
C GLN A 10 -16.51 -4.92 2.59
N PRO A 11 -16.50 -5.92 3.49
CA PRO A 11 -15.40 -6.15 4.40
C PRO A 11 -14.07 -6.35 3.62
N ALA A 12 -12.97 -5.82 4.15
CA ALA A 12 -11.67 -6.00 3.53
C ALA A 12 -11.26 -7.48 3.54
N ALA A 13 -11.18 -8.11 2.36
CA ALA A 13 -10.90 -9.54 2.20
C ALA A 13 -9.60 -9.97 2.89
N THR A 14 -8.55 -9.14 2.84
CA THR A 14 -7.27 -9.39 3.51
C THR A 14 -7.38 -9.44 5.03
N LEU A 15 -8.26 -8.62 5.63
CA LEU A 15 -8.50 -8.61 7.08
C LEU A 15 -9.37 -9.80 7.50
N ALA A 16 -10.35 -10.18 6.69
CA ALA A 16 -11.17 -11.35 6.95
C ALA A 16 -10.34 -12.63 6.99
N MET A 17 -9.49 -12.84 5.98
CA MET A 17 -8.54 -13.97 5.94
C MET A 17 -7.60 -13.98 7.14
N SER A 18 -7.03 -12.83 7.49
CA SER A 18 -6.12 -12.71 8.65
C SER A 18 -6.82 -13.01 9.97
N ARG A 19 -8.10 -12.62 10.12
CA ARG A 19 -8.91 -12.95 11.30
C ARG A 19 -9.13 -14.45 11.40
N MET A 20 -9.54 -15.10 10.32
CA MET A 20 -9.73 -16.56 10.30
C MET A 20 -8.45 -17.31 10.66
N ALA A 21 -7.30 -16.89 10.10
CA ALA A 21 -6.01 -17.46 10.46
C ALA A 21 -5.70 -17.32 11.96
N LYS A 22 -5.98 -16.15 12.56
CA LYS A 22 -5.82 -15.93 14.02
C LYS A 22 -6.76 -16.77 14.86
N ASP A 23 -8.01 -16.92 14.42
CA ASP A 23 -9.00 -17.77 15.12
C ASP A 23 -8.57 -19.25 15.12
N MET A 24 -8.00 -19.75 14.01
CA MET A 24 -7.41 -21.08 13.93
C MET A 24 -6.16 -21.23 14.82
N GLN A 25 -5.27 -20.23 14.82
CA GLN A 25 -4.10 -20.22 15.72
C GLN A 25 -4.51 -20.24 17.19
N ALA A 26 -5.57 -19.53 17.58
CA ALA A 26 -6.12 -19.56 18.94
C ALA A 26 -6.67 -20.95 19.34
N GLN A 27 -7.04 -21.79 18.37
CA GLN A 27 -7.45 -23.19 18.55
C GLN A 27 -6.25 -24.16 18.57
N GLY A 28 -5.01 -23.65 18.50
CA GLY A 28 -3.81 -24.49 18.52
C GLY A 28 -3.39 -25.02 17.15
N ILE A 29 -4.01 -24.57 16.05
CA ILE A 29 -3.64 -24.96 14.69
C ILE A 29 -2.46 -24.12 14.23
N ASP A 30 -1.39 -24.76 13.75
CA ASP A 30 -0.19 -24.07 13.24
C ASP A 30 -0.45 -23.49 11.84
N VAL A 31 -0.97 -22.25 11.79
CA VAL A 31 -1.27 -21.51 10.56
C VAL A 31 -0.20 -20.47 10.28
N ILE A 32 0.36 -20.51 9.07
CA ILE A 32 1.26 -19.48 8.57
C ILE A 32 0.44 -18.39 7.86
N ASN A 33 0.37 -17.20 8.45
CA ASN A 33 -0.37 -16.07 7.89
C ASN A 33 0.54 -15.14 7.07
N LEU A 34 0.46 -15.22 5.75
CA LEU A 34 1.17 -14.38 4.78
C LEU A 34 0.24 -13.35 4.12
N GLY A 35 -0.99 -13.21 4.63
CA GLY A 35 -1.99 -12.26 4.13
C GLY A 35 -1.86 -10.85 4.71
N VAL A 36 -1.05 -10.63 5.75
CA VAL A 36 -0.91 -9.33 6.40
C VAL A 36 0.17 -8.49 5.73
N GLY A 37 -0.14 -7.23 5.47
CA GLY A 37 0.80 -6.28 4.87
C GLY A 37 1.61 -5.52 5.93
N GLU A 38 2.33 -6.23 6.78
CA GLU A 38 3.20 -5.66 7.84
C GLU A 38 4.52 -6.41 7.95
N SER A 39 5.54 -5.67 8.41
CA SER A 39 6.87 -6.20 8.71
C SER A 39 6.85 -7.10 9.95
N ASP A 40 7.71 -8.12 9.98
CA ASP A 40 8.02 -8.89 11.16
C ASP A 40 9.09 -8.24 12.06
N PHE A 41 9.75 -7.20 11.55
CA PHE A 41 10.65 -6.39 12.35
C PHE A 41 9.89 -5.52 13.35
N GLN A 42 10.51 -5.28 14.49
CA GLN A 42 10.03 -4.28 15.44
C GLN A 42 10.40 -2.88 14.99
N THR A 43 9.62 -1.88 15.42
CA THR A 43 9.99 -0.47 15.25
C THR A 43 11.39 -0.22 15.84
N PRO A 44 12.31 0.44 15.14
CA PRO A 44 13.67 0.72 15.63
C PRO A 44 13.70 1.39 17.01
N ASP A 45 14.68 1.01 17.83
CA ASP A 45 14.80 1.46 19.22
C ASP A 45 14.90 2.96 19.40
N ASN A 46 15.62 3.66 18.52
CA ASN A 46 15.72 5.13 18.56
C ASN A 46 14.34 5.78 18.43
N ILE A 47 13.48 5.28 17.55
CA ILE A 47 12.12 5.74 17.32
C ILE A 47 11.27 5.51 18.57
N THR A 48 11.34 4.30 19.15
CA THR A 48 10.62 3.96 20.36
C THR A 48 11.06 4.83 21.55
N LYS A 49 12.38 5.06 21.71
CA LYS A 49 12.94 5.93 22.74
C LYS A 49 12.47 7.39 22.59
N ALA A 50 12.35 7.89 21.36
CA ALA A 50 11.83 9.24 21.11
C ALA A 50 10.37 9.39 21.57
N ALA A 51 9.55 8.37 21.35
CA ALA A 51 8.17 8.35 21.87
C ALA A 51 8.12 8.36 23.41
N ILE A 52 8.92 7.52 24.06
CA ILE A 52 9.02 7.47 25.53
C ILE A 52 9.44 8.83 26.06
N LYS A 53 10.48 9.45 25.51
CA LYS A 53 10.95 10.76 25.89
C LYS A 53 9.86 11.85 25.75
N ALA A 54 9.06 11.80 24.69
CA ALA A 54 7.95 12.74 24.52
C ALA A 54 6.88 12.58 25.60
N ILE A 55 6.61 11.35 26.04
CA ILE A 55 5.69 11.07 27.17
C ILE A 55 6.26 11.62 28.48
N GLU A 56 7.53 11.33 28.78
CA GLU A 56 8.22 11.78 30.00
C GLU A 56 8.29 13.32 30.10
N ASN A 57 8.45 13.98 28.95
CA ASN A 57 8.46 15.43 28.83
C ASN A 57 7.07 16.08 28.80
N HIS A 58 5.99 15.31 29.02
CA HIS A 58 4.60 15.78 29.01
C HIS A 58 4.15 16.45 27.69
N GLN A 59 4.75 16.10 26.56
CA GLN A 59 4.48 16.68 25.25
C GLN A 59 3.25 16.06 24.54
N THR A 60 2.64 15.05 25.15
CA THR A 60 1.62 14.20 24.50
C THR A 60 0.22 14.36 25.06
N SER A 61 0.05 15.23 26.08
CA SER A 61 -1.20 15.34 26.86
C SER A 61 -2.26 16.26 26.23
N PHE A 62 -1.90 17.06 25.23
CA PHE A 62 -2.78 18.09 24.66
C PHE A 62 -2.98 17.89 23.15
N TYR A 63 -4.04 18.51 22.63
CA TYR A 63 -4.26 18.57 21.19
C TYR A 63 -3.07 19.23 20.49
N THR A 64 -2.73 18.68 19.34
CA THR A 64 -1.79 19.29 18.39
C THR A 64 -2.57 19.88 17.20
N PRO A 65 -1.96 20.65 16.29
CA PRO A 65 -2.64 21.09 15.09
C PRO A 65 -3.20 19.92 14.27
N THR A 66 -4.38 20.10 13.68
CA THR A 66 -5.04 19.06 12.84
C THR A 66 -4.13 18.54 11.73
N SER A 67 -3.38 19.44 11.08
CA SER A 67 -2.43 19.09 10.02
C SER A 67 -1.14 18.42 10.52
N GLY A 68 -1.02 18.17 11.83
CA GLY A 68 0.17 17.64 12.49
C GLY A 68 1.08 18.73 13.07
N LEU A 69 2.02 18.29 13.92
CA LEU A 69 3.04 19.15 14.51
C LEU A 69 3.89 19.83 13.42
N ASP A 70 4.18 21.12 13.58
CA ASP A 70 5.06 21.84 12.63
C ASP A 70 6.46 21.21 12.58
N ALA A 71 6.96 20.70 13.71
CA ALA A 71 8.21 19.95 13.75
C ALA A 71 8.17 18.69 12.86
N LEU A 72 7.04 17.95 12.82
CA LEU A 72 6.90 16.80 11.96
C LEU A 72 6.76 17.19 10.47
N LYS A 73 5.98 18.23 10.18
CA LYS A 73 5.88 18.76 8.81
C LYS A 73 7.24 19.24 8.29
N SER A 74 8.02 19.94 9.14
CA SER A 74 9.38 20.35 8.81
C SER A 74 10.32 19.17 8.59
N ALA A 75 10.19 18.08 9.36
CA ALA A 75 10.95 16.85 9.15
C ALA A 75 10.61 16.20 7.81
N ILE A 76 9.32 16.19 7.41
CA ILE A 76 8.89 15.69 6.11
C ILE A 76 9.47 16.55 4.97
N VAL A 77 9.40 17.88 5.07
CA VAL A 77 10.01 18.81 4.10
C VAL A 77 11.51 18.56 3.96
N SER A 78 12.21 18.41 5.07
CA SER A 78 13.65 18.11 5.09
C SER A 78 13.98 16.78 4.42
N GLN A 79 13.19 15.74 4.69
CA GLN A 79 13.36 14.42 4.08
C GLN A 79 13.11 14.47 2.57
N VAL A 80 12.07 15.16 2.12
CA VAL A 80 11.79 15.38 0.69
C VAL A 80 12.98 16.05 0.00
N LYS A 81 13.52 17.11 0.62
CA LYS A 81 14.72 17.80 0.09
C LYS A 81 15.93 16.87 -0.01
N THR A 82 16.20 16.12 1.05
CA THR A 82 17.36 15.23 1.14
C THR A 82 17.27 14.06 0.15
N ARG A 83 16.07 13.44 0.02
CA ARG A 83 15.92 12.22 -0.79
C ARG A 83 15.65 12.48 -2.25
N TYR A 84 14.88 13.52 -2.56
CA TYR A 84 14.37 13.76 -3.91
C TYR A 84 14.93 15.04 -4.53
N ALA A 85 15.73 15.82 -3.79
CA ALA A 85 16.21 17.14 -4.19
C ALA A 85 15.07 18.11 -4.61
N ALA A 86 13.86 17.89 -4.07
CA ALA A 86 12.67 18.67 -4.35
C ALA A 86 12.40 19.68 -3.24
N ASP A 87 11.89 20.85 -3.62
CA ASP A 87 11.49 21.90 -2.69
C ASP A 87 9.97 21.91 -2.53
N ILE A 88 9.50 21.75 -1.30
CA ILE A 88 8.10 21.90 -0.92
C ILE A 88 7.98 22.82 0.30
N LEU A 89 6.80 23.41 0.49
CA LEU A 89 6.51 24.26 1.62
C LEU A 89 5.81 23.45 2.73
N ILE A 90 5.86 23.95 3.95
CA ILE A 90 5.15 23.35 5.08
C ILE A 90 3.61 23.32 4.85
N ASP A 91 3.11 24.28 4.07
CA ASP A 91 1.69 24.37 3.69
C ASP A 91 1.28 23.33 2.62
N ASN A 92 2.24 22.63 2.03
CA ASN A 92 2.01 21.50 1.13
C ASN A 92 1.84 20.18 1.89
N VAL A 93 1.89 20.18 3.22
CA VAL A 93 1.94 18.96 4.04
C VAL A 93 0.74 18.91 4.98
N THR A 94 0.02 17.78 4.99
CA THR A 94 -0.88 17.43 6.09
C THR A 94 -0.60 16.01 6.56
N VAL A 95 -0.47 15.85 7.88
CA VAL A 95 -0.24 14.56 8.54
C VAL A 95 -1.58 13.93 8.90
N THR A 96 -1.69 12.62 8.73
CA THR A 96 -2.92 11.87 8.99
C THR A 96 -2.66 10.63 9.85
N THR A 97 -3.72 10.05 10.39
CA THR A 97 -3.68 8.77 11.11
C THR A 97 -3.44 7.60 10.15
N GLY A 98 -2.23 7.57 9.58
CA GLY A 98 -1.74 6.65 8.54
C GLY A 98 -2.20 7.05 7.14
N ALA A 99 -1.44 6.62 6.12
CA ALA A 99 -1.71 6.89 4.70
C ALA A 99 -3.14 6.47 4.26
N LYS A 100 -3.73 5.46 4.90
CA LYS A 100 -5.11 5.06 4.63
C LYS A 100 -6.11 6.20 4.85
N LEU A 101 -5.92 7.02 5.90
CA LEU A 101 -6.78 8.16 6.14
C LEU A 101 -6.49 9.30 5.16
N SER A 102 -5.22 9.51 4.74
CA SER A 102 -4.88 10.42 3.65
C SER A 102 -5.70 10.12 2.40
N LEU A 103 -5.65 8.86 1.95
CA LEU A 103 -6.39 8.41 0.77
C LEU A 103 -7.90 8.59 0.92
N PHE A 104 -8.46 8.19 2.06
CA PHE A 104 -9.88 8.37 2.33
C PHE A 104 -10.29 9.86 2.28
N ALA A 105 -9.52 10.73 2.93
CA ALA A 105 -9.78 12.16 2.95
C ALA A 105 -9.68 12.78 1.54
N LEU A 106 -8.69 12.36 0.75
CA LEU A 106 -8.54 12.79 -0.65
C LEU A 106 -9.75 12.41 -1.50
N MET A 107 -10.28 11.18 -1.36
CA MET A 107 -11.51 10.78 -2.08
C MET A 107 -12.70 11.67 -1.72
N GLN A 108 -12.84 12.06 -0.43
CA GLN A 108 -13.93 12.94 0.02
C GLN A 108 -13.74 14.39 -0.45
N VAL A 109 -12.50 14.85 -0.64
CA VAL A 109 -12.18 16.23 -1.04
C VAL A 109 -12.26 16.42 -2.56
N LEU A 110 -11.87 15.38 -3.33
CA LEU A 110 -11.70 15.50 -4.77
C LEU A 110 -12.90 15.03 -5.59
N LEU A 111 -13.68 14.07 -5.06
CA LEU A 111 -14.73 13.41 -5.85
C LEU A 111 -16.12 13.95 -5.55
N ASN A 112 -16.85 14.20 -6.63
CA ASN A 112 -18.30 14.35 -6.61
C ASN A 112 -18.98 13.02 -6.95
N PRO A 113 -20.29 12.87 -6.64
CA PRO A 113 -21.04 11.70 -7.03
C PRO A 113 -20.97 11.44 -8.54
N GLY A 114 -20.53 10.24 -8.91
CA GLY A 114 -20.43 9.79 -10.29
C GLY A 114 -19.11 10.09 -11.00
N ASP A 115 -18.17 10.80 -10.36
CA ASP A 115 -16.84 11.03 -10.92
C ASP A 115 -16.08 9.72 -11.17
N ASN A 116 -15.44 9.62 -12.34
CA ASN A 116 -14.68 8.43 -12.74
C ASN A 116 -13.28 8.48 -12.13
N VAL A 117 -12.89 7.36 -11.52
CA VAL A 117 -11.56 7.12 -10.98
C VAL A 117 -10.95 5.92 -11.68
N VAL A 118 -9.74 6.08 -12.21
CA VAL A 118 -9.01 5.02 -12.91
C VAL A 118 -7.81 4.55 -12.09
N SER A 119 -7.58 3.25 -12.05
CA SER A 119 -6.35 2.64 -11.53
C SER A 119 -6.07 1.33 -12.26
N ALA A 120 -4.80 0.93 -12.35
CA ALA A 120 -4.45 -0.40 -12.84
C ALA A 120 -4.92 -1.49 -11.86
N ALA A 121 -5.46 -2.58 -12.39
CA ALA A 121 -5.59 -3.83 -11.66
C ALA A 121 -4.31 -4.67 -11.86
N PRO A 122 -3.82 -5.36 -10.81
CA PRO A 122 -4.38 -5.42 -9.47
C PRO A 122 -4.11 -4.15 -8.66
N LEU A 123 -5.07 -3.80 -7.81
CA LEU A 123 -5.01 -2.59 -6.99
C LEU A 123 -5.31 -2.89 -5.51
N TRP A 124 -4.86 -1.99 -4.61
CA TRP A 124 -5.10 -2.19 -3.19
C TRP A 124 -6.60 -2.14 -2.84
N VAL A 125 -7.06 -3.16 -2.12
CA VAL A 125 -8.47 -3.41 -1.77
C VAL A 125 -9.22 -2.20 -1.20
N SER A 126 -8.52 -1.29 -0.47
CA SER A 126 -9.18 -0.15 0.17
C SER A 126 -9.54 0.97 -0.80
N TYR A 127 -8.89 1.08 -1.97
CA TYR A 127 -9.27 2.09 -2.96
C TYR A 127 -10.72 1.90 -3.41
N VAL A 128 -11.11 0.64 -3.70
CA VAL A 128 -12.46 0.28 -4.13
C VAL A 128 -13.51 0.85 -3.18
N GLU A 129 -13.36 0.58 -1.90
CA GLU A 129 -14.36 0.93 -0.91
C GLU A 129 -14.32 2.43 -0.56
N GLN A 130 -13.13 3.06 -0.58
CA GLN A 130 -13.00 4.50 -0.34
C GLN A 130 -13.62 5.34 -1.46
N ILE A 131 -13.45 4.92 -2.73
CA ILE A 131 -14.09 5.55 -3.89
C ILE A 131 -15.61 5.41 -3.81
N LYS A 132 -16.15 4.22 -3.47
CA LYS A 132 -17.58 4.02 -3.24
C LYS A 132 -18.12 4.91 -2.12
N LEU A 133 -17.39 5.04 -1.01
CA LEU A 133 -17.79 5.91 0.10
C LEU A 133 -17.83 7.40 -0.29
N ALA A 134 -17.03 7.80 -1.27
CA ALA A 134 -17.07 9.14 -1.87
C ALA A 134 -18.09 9.25 -3.03
N SER A 135 -18.87 8.19 -3.31
CA SER A 135 -19.82 8.11 -4.41
C SER A 135 -19.19 8.22 -5.81
N GLY A 136 -17.89 8.01 -5.94
CA GLY A 136 -17.18 7.89 -7.21
C GLY A 136 -17.38 6.52 -7.87
N LYS A 137 -16.97 6.42 -9.13
CA LYS A 137 -16.98 5.18 -9.93
C LYS A 137 -15.55 4.73 -10.21
N LEU A 138 -15.16 3.56 -9.68
CA LEU A 138 -13.84 2.98 -9.98
C LEU A 138 -13.89 2.19 -11.30
N HIS A 139 -12.90 2.46 -12.15
CA HIS A 139 -12.57 1.70 -13.34
C HIS A 139 -11.20 1.04 -13.15
N ALA A 140 -11.21 -0.25 -12.79
CA ALA A 140 -10.00 -1.05 -12.64
C ALA A 140 -9.58 -1.57 -14.03
N ILE A 141 -8.60 -0.92 -14.64
CA ILE A 141 -8.07 -1.33 -15.96
C ILE A 141 -7.09 -2.49 -15.74
N ILE A 142 -7.23 -3.56 -16.51
CA ILE A 142 -6.23 -4.63 -16.57
C ILE A 142 -5.26 -4.28 -17.71
N PRO A 143 -4.03 -3.80 -17.42
CA PRO A 143 -3.10 -3.41 -18.46
C PRO A 143 -2.62 -4.61 -19.28
N ASN A 144 -2.41 -4.39 -20.57
CA ASN A 144 -1.89 -5.45 -21.46
C ASN A 144 -0.35 -5.44 -21.50
N ASN A 145 0.27 -5.48 -20.33
CA ASN A 145 1.72 -5.64 -20.18
C ASN A 145 2.02 -6.58 -19.01
N PRO A 146 3.18 -7.27 -19.02
CA PRO A 146 3.49 -8.29 -18.01
C PRO A 146 3.67 -7.73 -16.61
N GLU A 147 4.03 -6.45 -16.46
CA GLU A 147 4.19 -5.74 -15.20
C GLU A 147 2.86 -5.29 -14.60
N LEU A 148 1.77 -5.33 -15.36
CA LEU A 148 0.44 -4.85 -14.98
C LEU A 148 0.46 -3.37 -14.53
N LYS A 149 1.22 -2.54 -15.23
CA LYS A 149 1.33 -1.10 -15.01
C LYS A 149 0.45 -0.32 -15.96
N LEU A 150 -0.28 0.68 -15.44
CA LEU A 150 -1.07 1.61 -16.23
C LEU A 150 -0.18 2.39 -17.19
N THR A 151 -0.59 2.48 -18.45
CA THR A 151 0.13 3.21 -19.50
C THR A 151 -0.68 4.40 -20.00
N ARG A 152 -0.03 5.27 -20.78
CA ARG A 152 -0.71 6.36 -21.47
C ARG A 152 -1.75 5.84 -22.45
N GLU A 153 -1.43 4.77 -23.16
CA GLU A 153 -2.34 4.11 -24.12
C GLU A 153 -3.61 3.59 -23.44
N ASP A 154 -3.50 3.07 -22.22
CA ASP A 154 -4.66 2.66 -21.42
C ASP A 154 -5.56 3.86 -21.09
N LEU A 155 -4.95 5.02 -20.78
CA LEU A 155 -5.67 6.26 -20.48
C LEU A 155 -6.32 6.86 -21.73
N ASP A 156 -5.62 6.88 -22.87
CA ASP A 156 -6.13 7.36 -24.17
C ASP A 156 -7.29 6.49 -24.67
N ALA A 157 -7.30 5.21 -24.33
CA ALA A 157 -8.38 4.28 -24.69
C ALA A 157 -9.63 4.42 -23.82
N PHE A 158 -9.55 5.10 -22.66
CA PHE A 158 -10.69 5.25 -21.76
C PHE A 158 -11.69 6.27 -22.32
N PRO A 159 -12.99 5.91 -22.50
CA PRO A 159 -13.91 6.71 -23.32
C PRO A 159 -14.55 7.91 -22.60
N GLU A 160 -14.37 8.02 -21.28
CA GLU A 160 -15.03 9.04 -20.47
C GLU A 160 -14.01 9.98 -19.83
N GLN A 161 -14.46 11.14 -19.33
CA GLN A 161 -13.61 12.02 -18.55
C GLN A 161 -13.19 11.37 -17.25
N ILE A 162 -11.88 11.33 -16.98
CA ILE A 162 -11.30 10.84 -15.75
C ILE A 162 -11.12 12.00 -14.77
N LYS A 163 -11.68 11.88 -13.58
CA LYS A 163 -11.48 12.87 -12.51
C LYS A 163 -10.19 12.62 -11.72
N LEU A 164 -9.86 11.35 -11.51
CA LEU A 164 -8.75 10.94 -10.66
C LEU A 164 -8.09 9.67 -11.19
N ILE A 165 -6.77 9.67 -11.24
CA ILE A 165 -5.94 8.48 -11.46
C ILE A 165 -5.25 8.12 -10.14
N ILE A 166 -5.19 6.83 -9.81
CA ILE A 166 -4.42 6.32 -8.66
C ILE A 166 -3.31 5.41 -9.18
N VAL A 167 -2.08 5.77 -8.85
CA VAL A 167 -0.88 4.97 -9.13
C VAL A 167 -0.20 4.61 -7.81
N ASN A 168 -0.04 3.34 -7.52
CA ASN A 168 0.72 2.86 -6.37
C ASN A 168 2.06 2.30 -6.83
N SER A 169 3.14 2.93 -6.44
CA SER A 169 4.50 2.56 -6.80
C SER A 169 5.46 2.73 -5.60
N PRO A 170 6.15 1.67 -5.18
CA PRO A 170 5.98 0.24 -5.52
C PRO A 170 4.58 -0.28 -5.26
N ASN A 171 4.08 -1.17 -6.13
CA ASN A 171 2.68 -1.59 -6.11
C ASN A 171 2.39 -2.67 -5.05
N ASN A 172 1.25 -2.58 -4.42
CA ASN A 172 0.62 -3.66 -3.68
C ASN A 172 -0.61 -4.15 -4.49
N PRO A 173 -0.59 -5.37 -5.10
CA PRO A 173 0.18 -6.54 -4.64
C PRO A 173 1.36 -6.99 -5.52
N THR A 174 1.66 -6.34 -6.66
CA THR A 174 2.64 -6.89 -7.63
C THR A 174 4.10 -6.63 -7.29
N GLY A 175 4.38 -5.62 -6.45
CA GLY A 175 5.73 -5.17 -6.17
C GLY A 175 6.42 -4.47 -7.36
N GLN A 176 5.69 -4.15 -8.43
CA GLN A 176 6.26 -3.45 -9.58
C GLN A 176 6.49 -1.96 -9.26
N VAL A 177 7.55 -1.41 -9.85
CA VAL A 177 7.96 -0.02 -9.68
C VAL A 177 7.83 0.71 -11.02
N TYR A 178 7.15 1.85 -11.03
CA TYR A 178 7.09 2.69 -12.21
C TYR A 178 8.41 3.43 -12.40
N SER A 179 8.91 3.44 -13.63
CA SER A 179 10.07 4.24 -14.01
C SER A 179 9.72 5.73 -14.07
N LYS A 180 10.75 6.59 -14.10
CA LYS A 180 10.56 8.03 -14.27
C LYS A 180 9.76 8.37 -15.53
N ALA A 181 10.04 7.69 -16.65
CA ALA A 181 9.37 7.94 -17.91
C ALA A 181 7.88 7.56 -17.85
N GLU A 182 7.52 6.46 -17.20
CA GLU A 182 6.14 6.03 -17.04
C GLU A 182 5.34 6.99 -16.14
N ILE A 183 5.91 7.41 -15.00
CA ILE A 183 5.26 8.41 -14.13
C ILE A 183 5.08 9.74 -14.89
N MET A 184 6.11 10.19 -15.59
CA MET A 184 6.08 11.43 -16.37
C MET A 184 4.97 11.40 -17.45
N ALA A 185 4.86 10.29 -18.18
CA ALA A 185 3.83 10.13 -19.21
C ALA A 185 2.40 10.21 -18.63
N ILE A 186 2.18 9.62 -17.43
CA ILE A 186 0.89 9.70 -16.74
C ILE A 186 0.61 11.14 -16.26
N LEU A 187 1.60 11.82 -15.68
CA LEU A 187 1.44 13.19 -15.17
C LEU A 187 1.19 14.18 -16.32
N GLU A 188 1.92 14.08 -17.44
CA GLU A 188 1.71 14.90 -18.62
C GLU A 188 0.31 14.69 -19.22
N TRP A 189 -0.15 13.43 -19.29
CA TRP A 189 -1.49 13.11 -19.74
C TRP A 189 -2.55 13.74 -18.82
N ALA A 190 -2.36 13.62 -17.53
CA ALA A 190 -3.28 14.11 -16.50
C ALA A 190 -3.40 15.64 -16.53
N GLU A 191 -2.29 16.37 -16.71
CA GLU A 191 -2.33 17.82 -16.85
C GLU A 191 -3.10 18.26 -18.10
N ALA A 192 -2.87 17.58 -19.24
CA ALA A 192 -3.56 17.87 -20.49
C ALA A 192 -5.09 17.61 -20.43
N HIS A 193 -5.53 16.74 -19.51
CA HIS A 193 -6.94 16.34 -19.36
C HIS A 193 -7.58 16.85 -18.06
N GLU A 194 -6.94 17.77 -17.35
CA GLU A 194 -7.40 18.34 -16.08
C GLU A 194 -7.73 17.27 -15.01
N THR A 195 -6.99 16.18 -15.01
CA THR A 195 -7.17 15.00 -14.14
C THR A 195 -6.23 15.05 -12.94
N TYR A 196 -6.70 14.76 -11.74
CA TYR A 196 -5.84 14.59 -10.57
C TYR A 196 -5.11 13.24 -10.63
N VAL A 197 -3.89 13.21 -10.07
CA VAL A 197 -3.12 11.96 -9.92
C VAL A 197 -2.69 11.80 -8.48
N ILE A 198 -3.13 10.74 -7.81
CA ILE A 198 -2.59 10.30 -6.54
C ILE A 198 -1.48 9.29 -6.81
N LEU A 199 -0.25 9.63 -6.41
CA LEU A 199 0.88 8.72 -6.33
C LEU A 199 0.96 8.19 -4.89
N ASP A 200 0.55 6.95 -4.67
CA ASP A 200 0.71 6.26 -3.38
C ASP A 200 2.11 5.65 -3.33
N GLU A 201 3.02 6.36 -2.65
CA GLU A 201 4.45 6.07 -2.57
C GLU A 201 4.84 5.38 -1.25
N ILE A 202 3.87 4.84 -0.50
CA ILE A 202 4.06 4.27 0.85
C ILE A 202 5.18 3.21 0.92
N TYR A 203 5.54 2.59 -0.19
CA TYR A 203 6.63 1.61 -0.31
C TYR A 203 7.89 2.19 -0.96
N GLY A 204 7.98 3.50 -1.22
CA GLY A 204 9.06 4.13 -1.98
C GLY A 204 10.48 3.88 -1.46
N GLN A 205 10.63 3.55 -0.17
CA GLN A 205 11.92 3.18 0.44
C GLN A 205 12.23 1.68 0.36
N LEU A 206 11.26 0.85 -0.05
CA LEU A 206 11.41 -0.59 -0.12
C LEU A 206 11.53 -1.02 -1.59
N VAL A 207 12.68 -0.72 -2.19
CA VAL A 207 13.07 -1.11 -3.55
C VAL A 207 14.33 -1.96 -3.51
N TYR A 208 14.49 -2.87 -4.47
CA TYR A 208 15.43 -3.98 -4.42
C TYR A 208 16.19 -4.17 -5.73
N ASN A 209 17.29 -4.94 -5.66
CA ASN A 209 18.06 -5.40 -6.81
C ASN A 209 18.51 -4.25 -7.74
N GLY A 210 18.95 -3.13 -7.16
CA GLY A 210 19.43 -1.97 -7.91
C GLY A 210 18.33 -1.14 -8.58
N THR A 211 17.04 -1.43 -8.33
CA THR A 211 15.92 -0.62 -8.84
C THR A 211 15.98 0.78 -8.23
N THR A 212 15.84 1.79 -9.07
CA THR A 212 15.72 3.19 -8.65
C THR A 212 14.25 3.56 -8.52
N PHE A 213 13.84 4.00 -7.33
CA PHE A 213 12.54 4.61 -7.11
C PHE A 213 12.57 6.08 -7.55
N THR A 214 11.55 6.51 -8.28
CA THR A 214 11.34 7.92 -8.64
C THR A 214 10.05 8.40 -7.98
N SER A 215 10.16 9.40 -7.11
CA SER A 215 8.98 10.12 -6.61
C SER A 215 8.46 11.09 -7.67
N GLY A 216 7.14 11.31 -7.69
CA GLY A 216 6.54 12.36 -8.52
C GLY A 216 7.15 13.75 -8.29
N LEU A 217 7.66 14.00 -7.07
CA LEU A 217 8.34 15.25 -6.71
C LEU A 217 9.65 15.51 -7.48
N GLN A 218 10.24 14.49 -8.08
CA GLN A 218 11.43 14.61 -8.95
C GLN A 218 11.06 14.96 -10.40
N ILE A 219 9.78 15.01 -10.70
CA ILE A 219 9.25 15.27 -12.05
C ILE A 219 8.51 16.60 -12.09
N GLN A 220 7.68 16.89 -11.09
CA GLN A 220 6.78 18.04 -11.10
C GLN A 220 6.66 18.66 -9.70
N SER A 221 6.49 19.99 -9.63
CA SER A 221 6.18 20.70 -8.38
C SER A 221 4.73 20.48 -7.97
N LEU A 222 4.44 20.65 -6.66
CA LEU A 222 3.07 20.49 -6.12
C LEU A 222 2.16 21.68 -6.43
N GLU A 223 2.70 22.89 -6.41
CA GLU A 223 1.90 24.09 -6.70
C GLU A 223 1.59 24.18 -8.20
N ASN A 224 0.37 24.60 -8.49
CA ASN A 224 -0.18 24.66 -9.85
C ASN A 224 -0.18 23.32 -10.60
N SER A 225 -0.18 22.21 -9.89
CA SER A 225 -0.27 20.87 -10.45
C SER A 225 -1.43 20.08 -9.85
N ARG A 226 -1.82 19.01 -10.52
CA ARG A 226 -2.86 18.08 -10.06
C ARG A 226 -2.26 16.82 -9.42
N MET A 227 -0.96 16.82 -9.21
CA MET A 227 -0.24 15.72 -8.57
C MET A 227 -0.38 15.77 -7.05
N ILE A 228 -0.58 14.60 -6.45
CA ILE A 228 -0.74 14.40 -5.02
C ILE A 228 0.11 13.20 -4.63
N ILE A 229 0.95 13.35 -3.61
CA ILE A 229 1.75 12.25 -3.05
C ILE A 229 1.12 11.81 -1.73
N VAL A 230 1.00 10.50 -1.54
CA VAL A 230 0.65 9.89 -0.26
C VAL A 230 1.79 8.99 0.19
N ASP A 231 2.29 9.20 1.41
CA ASP A 231 3.38 8.43 1.99
C ASP A 231 3.21 8.33 3.51
N GLY A 232 4.15 7.70 4.21
CA GLY A 232 4.13 7.54 5.66
C GLY A 232 5.23 6.64 6.21
N VAL A 233 5.26 6.52 7.51
CA VAL A 233 6.28 5.72 8.22
C VAL A 233 5.94 4.24 8.35
N SER A 234 4.75 3.82 7.92
CA SER A 234 4.21 2.48 8.23
C SER A 234 5.08 1.32 7.74
N LYS A 235 5.71 1.45 6.55
CA LYS A 235 6.33 0.30 5.87
C LYS A 235 7.84 0.26 6.05
N ALA A 236 8.53 1.32 5.67
CA ALA A 236 9.99 1.37 5.75
C ALA A 236 10.52 1.35 7.20
N TYR A 237 9.74 1.87 8.14
CA TYR A 237 10.15 1.99 9.56
C TYR A 237 9.51 0.95 10.48
N ALA A 238 8.84 -0.06 9.95
CA ALA A 238 8.10 -1.06 10.74
C ALA A 238 7.12 -0.42 11.75
N MET A 239 6.39 0.62 11.33
CA MET A 239 5.54 1.46 12.18
C MET A 239 4.05 1.34 11.82
N THR A 240 3.57 0.18 11.39
CA THR A 240 2.15 0.02 10.99
C THR A 240 1.17 0.33 12.12
N GLY A 241 1.51 -0.01 13.36
CA GLY A 241 0.72 0.24 14.56
C GLY A 241 0.72 1.70 15.04
N TRP A 242 1.69 2.53 14.65
CA TRP A 242 1.83 3.91 15.08
C TRP A 242 0.86 4.86 14.38
N ARG A 243 0.35 4.47 13.21
CA ARG A 243 -0.67 5.22 12.47
C ARG A 243 -0.25 6.64 12.09
N ILE A 244 0.89 6.83 11.44
CA ILE A 244 1.33 8.11 10.86
C ILE A 244 1.56 7.95 9.35
N GLY A 245 0.91 8.82 8.60
CA GLY A 245 1.10 9.03 7.16
C GLY A 245 0.87 10.50 6.84
N TRP A 246 1.07 10.89 5.61
CA TRP A 246 0.88 12.28 5.17
C TRP A 246 0.48 12.36 3.70
N THR A 247 -0.05 13.50 3.35
CA THR A 247 -0.30 13.93 1.98
C THR A 247 0.58 15.12 1.66
N LEU A 248 1.17 15.12 0.47
CA LEU A 248 1.85 16.25 -0.12
C LEU A 248 1.09 16.67 -1.38
N ALA A 249 0.61 17.91 -1.41
CA ALA A 249 -0.20 18.42 -2.52
C ALA A 249 -0.13 19.96 -2.57
N SER A 250 -0.79 20.56 -3.54
CA SER A 250 -0.98 22.00 -3.56
C SER A 250 -1.65 22.51 -2.28
N SER A 251 -1.34 23.72 -1.88
CA SER A 251 -1.90 24.32 -0.66
C SER A 251 -3.42 24.38 -0.66
N GLU A 252 -4.06 24.42 -1.82
CA GLU A 252 -5.52 24.36 -1.94
C GLU A 252 -6.08 23.01 -1.51
N ILE A 253 -5.51 21.90 -2.00
CA ILE A 253 -5.92 20.54 -1.63
C ILE A 253 -5.68 20.31 -0.14
N ILE A 254 -4.52 20.72 0.38
CA ILE A 254 -4.18 20.58 1.80
C ILE A 254 -5.18 21.33 2.70
N LYS A 255 -5.59 22.56 2.33
CA LYS A 255 -6.64 23.30 3.05
C LYS A 255 -7.98 22.56 3.02
N GLY A 256 -8.35 21.98 1.87
CA GLY A 256 -9.55 21.15 1.73
C GLY A 256 -9.50 19.92 2.66
N MET A 257 -8.37 19.21 2.71
CA MET A 257 -8.17 18.08 3.60
C MET A 257 -8.24 18.47 5.08
N ASN A 258 -7.57 19.54 5.47
CA ASN A 258 -7.57 20.02 6.86
C ASN A 258 -8.99 20.38 7.33
N LYS A 259 -9.78 21.05 6.46
CA LYS A 259 -11.18 21.36 6.75
C LYS A 259 -12.02 20.10 7.01
N LEU A 260 -11.77 19.01 6.29
CA LEU A 260 -12.44 17.73 6.53
C LEU A 260 -11.95 17.08 7.84
N LEU A 261 -10.62 17.04 8.05
CA LEU A 261 -10.00 16.39 9.19
C LEU A 261 -10.34 17.08 10.52
N ASP A 262 -10.56 18.39 10.54
CA ASP A 262 -11.05 19.13 11.71
C ASP A 262 -12.35 18.53 12.29
N HIS A 263 -13.20 17.99 11.42
CA HIS A 263 -14.49 17.39 11.79
C HIS A 263 -14.48 15.86 11.84
N MET A 264 -13.35 15.21 11.56
CA MET A 264 -13.21 13.74 11.57
C MET A 264 -12.42 13.22 12.76
N THR A 265 -11.15 13.60 12.83
CA THR A 265 -10.19 13.03 13.78
C THR A 265 -9.49 14.08 14.62
N SER A 266 -9.67 15.37 14.30
CA SER A 266 -8.79 16.42 14.79
C SER A 266 -7.32 16.12 14.44
N ASN A 267 -6.42 16.06 15.39
CA ASN A 267 -5.00 15.79 15.15
C ASN A 267 -4.66 14.28 15.15
N PRO A 268 -3.59 13.86 14.46
CA PRO A 268 -2.97 12.55 14.67
C PRO A 268 -2.43 12.41 16.10
N THR A 269 -2.29 11.18 16.59
CA THR A 269 -1.81 10.88 17.94
C THR A 269 -0.47 11.55 18.22
N ALA A 270 -0.40 12.40 19.23
CA ALA A 270 0.77 13.24 19.53
C ALA A 270 2.05 12.43 19.72
N VAL A 271 2.03 11.36 20.54
CA VAL A 271 3.20 10.51 20.78
C VAL A 271 3.74 9.89 19.49
N ALA A 272 2.85 9.48 18.58
CA ALA A 272 3.24 8.89 17.31
C ALA A 272 3.89 9.91 16.36
N GLN A 273 3.51 11.18 16.45
CA GLN A 273 4.14 12.25 15.69
C GLN A 273 5.59 12.49 16.14
N TYR A 274 5.88 12.47 17.44
CA TYR A 274 7.25 12.57 17.95
C TYR A 274 8.11 11.37 17.52
N ALA A 275 7.54 10.17 17.55
CA ALA A 275 8.21 8.97 17.00
C ALA A 275 8.52 9.12 15.52
N ALA A 276 7.58 9.67 14.74
CA ALA A 276 7.76 9.88 13.30
C ALA A 276 8.84 10.93 12.97
N ILE A 277 9.00 11.98 13.80
CA ILE A 277 10.11 12.94 13.66
C ILE A 277 11.45 12.21 13.74
N GLU A 278 11.63 11.36 14.75
CA GLU A 278 12.87 10.56 14.90
C GLU A 278 13.03 9.56 13.74
N ALA A 279 11.93 8.93 13.29
CA ALA A 279 11.97 8.04 12.13
C ALA A 279 12.52 8.74 10.88
N LEU A 280 12.16 10.00 10.65
CA LEU A 280 12.55 10.76 9.46
C LEU A 280 13.94 11.38 9.57
N LEU A 281 14.34 11.86 10.75
CA LEU A 281 15.58 12.63 10.96
C LEU A 281 16.68 11.83 11.65
N GLY A 282 16.34 10.74 12.32
CA GLY A 282 17.29 9.91 13.04
C GLY A 282 18.09 8.96 12.15
N ASP A 283 18.82 8.05 12.77
CA ASP A 283 19.65 7.06 12.06
C ASP A 283 18.81 6.15 11.15
N GLN A 284 19.21 6.06 9.88
CA GLN A 284 18.55 5.27 8.86
C GLN A 284 19.17 3.87 8.67
N SER A 285 20.21 3.52 9.41
CA SER A 285 20.95 2.25 9.24
C SER A 285 20.04 1.02 9.44
N THR A 286 19.13 1.09 10.42
CA THR A 286 18.17 0.01 10.68
C THR A 286 17.16 -0.15 9.53
N VAL A 287 16.73 0.95 8.90
CA VAL A 287 15.84 0.91 7.73
C VAL A 287 16.53 0.20 6.58
N GLU A 288 17.80 0.52 6.31
CA GLU A 288 18.58 -0.14 5.27
C GLU A 288 18.81 -1.63 5.59
N THR A 289 19.07 -1.98 6.84
CA THR A 289 19.17 -3.39 7.28
C THR A 289 17.89 -4.16 6.99
N MET A 290 16.72 -3.59 7.31
CA MET A 290 15.42 -4.20 7.01
C MET A 290 15.19 -4.32 5.49
N ARG A 291 15.52 -3.29 4.73
CA ARG A 291 15.42 -3.29 3.27
C ARG A 291 16.23 -4.43 2.65
N LEU A 292 17.50 -4.58 3.06
CA LEU A 292 18.38 -5.66 2.60
C LEU A 292 17.84 -7.04 2.98
N ALA A 293 17.28 -7.19 4.17
CA ALA A 293 16.64 -8.44 4.57
C ALA A 293 15.43 -8.77 3.67
N PHE A 294 14.58 -7.80 3.35
CA PHE A 294 13.46 -8.02 2.43
C PHE A 294 13.93 -8.35 1.01
N GLU A 295 14.99 -7.73 0.53
CA GLU A 295 15.59 -8.05 -0.76
C GLU A 295 16.07 -9.52 -0.82
N GLN A 296 16.76 -9.98 0.22
CA GLN A 296 17.19 -11.38 0.31
C GLN A 296 16.00 -12.35 0.36
N ARG A 297 14.97 -12.03 1.15
CA ARG A 297 13.73 -12.82 1.26
C ARG A 297 12.99 -12.88 -0.08
N LEU A 298 12.87 -11.74 -0.78
CA LEU A 298 12.31 -11.69 -2.12
C LEU A 298 13.04 -12.65 -3.05
N ASN A 299 14.36 -12.53 -3.13
CA ASN A 299 15.17 -13.30 -4.08
C ASN A 299 15.00 -14.80 -3.87
N LYS A 300 15.06 -15.27 -2.63
CA LYS A 300 14.90 -16.70 -2.29
C LYS A 300 13.46 -17.19 -2.48
N THR A 301 12.48 -16.40 -2.02
CA THR A 301 11.08 -16.82 -2.04
C THR A 301 10.49 -16.78 -3.45
N PHE A 302 10.92 -15.84 -4.31
CA PHE A 302 10.49 -15.76 -5.70
C PHE A 302 10.83 -17.05 -6.48
N ASP A 303 12.08 -17.51 -6.40
CA ASP A 303 12.52 -18.70 -7.09
C ASP A 303 11.82 -19.96 -6.54
N ALA A 304 11.71 -20.06 -5.20
CA ALA A 304 11.05 -21.16 -4.53
C ALA A 304 9.54 -21.22 -4.87
N LEU A 305 8.85 -20.08 -4.89
CA LEU A 305 7.41 -20.04 -5.20
C LEU A 305 7.13 -20.39 -6.66
N ASN A 306 7.97 -19.95 -7.61
CA ASN A 306 7.85 -20.30 -9.02
C ASN A 306 8.17 -21.79 -9.32
N SER A 307 8.75 -22.52 -8.36
CA SER A 307 8.90 -23.98 -8.49
C SER A 307 7.68 -24.76 -7.95
N VAL A 308 6.71 -24.09 -7.32
CA VAL A 308 5.46 -24.72 -6.87
C VAL A 308 4.58 -24.99 -8.10
N PRO A 309 4.11 -26.24 -8.33
CA PRO A 309 3.25 -26.57 -9.45
C PRO A 309 2.00 -25.69 -9.48
N GLY A 310 1.72 -25.08 -10.64
CA GLY A 310 0.52 -24.28 -10.86
C GLY A 310 0.53 -22.87 -10.26
N LEU A 311 1.66 -22.42 -9.69
CA LEU A 311 1.85 -21.03 -9.29
C LEU A 311 2.90 -20.35 -10.17
N GLN A 312 2.63 -19.13 -10.63
CA GLN A 312 3.56 -18.38 -11.46
C GLN A 312 3.54 -16.89 -11.14
N VAL A 313 4.66 -16.33 -10.72
CA VAL A 313 4.91 -14.90 -10.69
C VAL A 313 5.68 -14.52 -11.95
N ALA A 314 4.99 -13.90 -12.91
CA ALA A 314 5.52 -13.66 -14.26
C ALA A 314 6.71 -12.70 -14.28
N VAL A 315 6.62 -11.62 -13.49
CA VAL A 315 7.67 -10.59 -13.39
C VAL A 315 8.12 -10.47 -11.94
N LYS A 316 9.43 -10.58 -11.72
CA LYS A 316 10.01 -10.45 -10.37
C LYS A 316 9.70 -9.08 -9.78
N PRO A 317 9.17 -8.98 -8.56
CA PRO A 317 8.95 -7.72 -7.87
C PRO A 317 10.23 -6.89 -7.73
N GLN A 318 10.08 -5.58 -7.84
CA GLN A 318 11.16 -4.62 -7.71
C GLN A 318 11.08 -3.85 -6.38
N GLY A 319 9.95 -3.96 -5.66
CA GLY A 319 9.72 -3.25 -4.40
C GLY A 319 8.56 -3.83 -3.59
N ALA A 320 8.17 -3.13 -2.54
CA ALA A 320 7.20 -3.56 -1.51
C ALA A 320 7.64 -4.86 -0.83
N PHE A 321 6.73 -5.74 -0.42
CA PHE A 321 7.08 -7.05 0.15
C PHE A 321 6.00 -8.11 -0.16
N TYR A 322 5.55 -8.11 -1.44
CA TYR A 322 4.53 -9.05 -1.91
C TYR A 322 4.99 -9.79 -3.16
N LEU A 323 4.52 -11.03 -3.26
CA LEU A 323 4.47 -11.84 -4.48
C LEU A 323 3.00 -12.02 -4.87
N PHE A 324 2.72 -11.99 -6.18
CA PHE A 324 1.37 -12.09 -6.70
C PHE A 324 1.29 -13.19 -7.79
N PRO A 325 1.35 -14.48 -7.37
CA PRO A 325 1.32 -15.58 -8.31
C PRO A 325 -0.04 -15.74 -8.96
N LYS A 326 -0.03 -15.95 -10.28
CA LYS A 326 -1.16 -16.49 -11.03
C LYS A 326 -1.31 -17.96 -10.70
N VAL A 327 -2.55 -18.41 -10.56
CA VAL A 327 -2.90 -19.83 -10.33
C VAL A 327 -3.29 -20.45 -11.67
N ASP A 328 -2.79 -21.67 -11.94
CA ASP A 328 -3.22 -22.44 -13.12
C ASP A 328 -4.66 -22.93 -12.94
N ASN A 329 -5.52 -22.61 -13.91
CA ASN A 329 -6.92 -23.00 -13.91
C ASN A 329 -7.12 -24.53 -13.86
N SER A 330 -6.24 -25.31 -14.48
CA SER A 330 -6.32 -26.78 -14.46
C SER A 330 -6.21 -27.33 -13.04
N ILE A 331 -5.33 -26.73 -12.22
CA ILE A 331 -5.15 -27.11 -10.83
C ILE A 331 -6.35 -26.68 -9.99
N MET A 332 -6.92 -25.50 -10.22
CA MET A 332 -8.15 -25.09 -9.53
C MET A 332 -9.29 -26.07 -9.80
N LEU A 333 -9.47 -26.47 -11.06
CA LEU A 333 -10.48 -27.46 -11.44
C LEU A 333 -10.23 -28.83 -10.79
N ALA A 334 -8.99 -29.31 -10.80
CA ALA A 334 -8.61 -30.57 -10.15
C ALA A 334 -8.84 -30.53 -8.61
N ALA A 335 -8.61 -29.36 -8.00
CA ALA A 335 -8.87 -29.13 -6.58
C ALA A 335 -10.36 -28.97 -6.25
N GLY A 336 -11.25 -28.99 -7.26
CA GLY A 336 -12.69 -28.85 -7.08
C GLY A 336 -13.13 -27.44 -6.68
N VAL A 337 -12.38 -26.39 -7.06
CA VAL A 337 -12.68 -24.99 -6.77
C VAL A 337 -12.88 -24.19 -8.07
N ASN A 338 -13.77 -23.20 -8.05
CA ASN A 338 -14.14 -22.43 -9.23
C ASN A 338 -13.48 -21.05 -9.31
N ASN A 339 -12.87 -20.58 -8.24
CA ASN A 339 -12.27 -19.25 -8.14
C ASN A 339 -11.17 -19.24 -7.07
N THR A 340 -10.39 -18.16 -7.02
CA THR A 340 -9.28 -18.06 -6.08
C THR A 340 -9.73 -17.73 -4.65
N ASN A 341 -10.96 -17.25 -4.41
CA ASN A 341 -11.50 -17.15 -3.05
C ASN A 341 -11.68 -18.53 -2.41
N ASP A 342 -12.29 -19.48 -3.16
CA ASP A 342 -12.49 -20.85 -2.68
C ASP A 342 -11.14 -21.55 -2.49
N LEU A 343 -10.18 -21.34 -3.41
CA LEU A 343 -8.83 -21.86 -3.29
C LEU A 343 -8.11 -21.31 -2.05
N SER A 344 -8.22 -20.00 -1.80
CA SER A 344 -7.63 -19.34 -0.62
C SER A 344 -8.17 -19.94 0.68
N MET A 345 -9.46 -20.22 0.74
CA MET A 345 -10.08 -20.90 1.89
C MET A 345 -9.58 -22.34 2.05
N LYS A 346 -9.48 -23.07 0.95
CA LYS A 346 -8.97 -24.45 0.95
C LYS A 346 -7.51 -24.52 1.38
N LEU A 347 -6.66 -23.58 0.90
CA LEU A 347 -5.27 -23.45 1.36
C LEU A 347 -5.16 -23.18 2.87
N LEU A 348 -6.04 -22.33 3.42
CA LEU A 348 -6.08 -22.06 4.85
C LEU A 348 -6.46 -23.32 5.64
N GLN A 349 -7.46 -24.07 5.18
CA GLN A 349 -8.00 -25.23 5.89
C GLN A 349 -7.13 -26.47 5.78
N GLU A 350 -6.52 -26.74 4.63
CA GLU A 350 -5.82 -27.99 4.35
C GLU A 350 -4.28 -27.84 4.39
N ALA A 351 -3.75 -26.71 3.89
CA ALA A 351 -2.31 -26.44 3.92
C ALA A 351 -1.89 -25.57 5.13
N HIS A 352 -2.86 -25.00 5.86
CA HIS A 352 -2.63 -24.06 6.95
C HIS A 352 -1.77 -22.86 6.55
N VAL A 353 -1.96 -22.37 5.32
CA VAL A 353 -1.31 -21.17 4.80
C VAL A 353 -2.39 -20.17 4.37
N ALA A 354 -2.37 -18.98 4.98
CA ALA A 354 -3.32 -17.92 4.64
C ALA A 354 -2.75 -17.00 3.55
N LEU A 355 -3.34 -17.05 2.37
CA LEU A 355 -3.03 -16.20 1.20
C LEU A 355 -4.32 -15.53 0.71
N PRO A 356 -4.45 -14.19 0.74
CA PRO A 356 -5.62 -13.51 0.18
C PRO A 356 -5.75 -13.74 -1.33
N ALA A 357 -6.99 -13.93 -1.75
CA ALA A 357 -7.36 -14.13 -3.14
C ALA A 357 -7.27 -12.83 -3.97
N GLY A 358 -6.99 -12.96 -5.25
CA GLY A 358 -6.83 -11.87 -6.20
C GLY A 358 -8.11 -11.09 -6.48
N GLU A 359 -9.29 -11.69 -6.28
CA GLU A 359 -10.59 -11.02 -6.41
C GLU A 359 -10.67 -9.75 -5.56
N GLY A 360 -10.11 -9.78 -4.33
CA GLY A 360 -10.03 -8.61 -3.47
C GLY A 360 -9.18 -7.46 -4.02
N PHE A 361 -8.30 -7.76 -4.97
CA PHE A 361 -7.43 -6.80 -5.68
C PHE A 361 -7.93 -6.49 -7.11
N SER A 362 -9.18 -6.84 -7.43
CA SER A 362 -9.77 -6.72 -8.77
C SER A 362 -9.05 -7.55 -9.84
N MET A 363 -8.41 -8.66 -9.45
CA MET A 363 -7.64 -9.54 -10.34
C MET A 363 -7.88 -11.03 -10.01
N PRO A 364 -9.03 -11.61 -10.42
CA PRO A 364 -9.33 -13.03 -10.23
C PRO A 364 -8.25 -13.94 -10.83
N GLY A 365 -8.07 -15.13 -10.26
CA GLY A 365 -7.08 -16.10 -10.73
C GLY A 365 -5.68 -15.90 -10.15
N TYR A 366 -5.51 -15.04 -9.18
CA TYR A 366 -4.25 -14.77 -8.49
C TYR A 366 -4.38 -14.95 -6.97
N LEU A 367 -3.22 -15.07 -6.30
CA LEU A 367 -3.10 -15.03 -4.84
C LEU A 367 -2.07 -13.98 -4.44
N ARG A 368 -2.21 -13.37 -3.25
CA ARG A 368 -1.15 -12.49 -2.72
C ARG A 368 -0.41 -13.17 -1.58
N MET A 369 0.91 -13.22 -1.65
CA MET A 369 1.81 -13.70 -0.60
C MET A 369 2.68 -12.55 -0.09
N GLY A 370 2.57 -12.20 1.20
CA GLY A 370 3.51 -11.30 1.85
C GLY A 370 4.79 -12.05 2.24
N TYR A 371 5.98 -11.52 1.90
CA TYR A 371 7.26 -12.11 2.30
C TYR A 371 7.99 -11.33 3.39
N ALA A 372 7.31 -10.42 4.08
CA ALA A 372 7.85 -9.71 5.24
C ALA A 372 7.79 -10.59 6.51
N LYS A 373 8.31 -11.80 6.43
CA LYS A 373 8.40 -12.82 7.50
C LYS A 373 9.79 -13.45 7.50
N ASP A 374 10.16 -14.09 8.62
CA ASP A 374 11.41 -14.82 8.70
C ASP A 374 11.55 -15.86 7.57
N GLN A 375 12.78 -16.06 7.08
CA GLN A 375 13.03 -16.93 5.94
C GLN A 375 12.65 -18.40 6.21
N ALA A 376 12.79 -18.88 7.45
CA ALA A 376 12.38 -20.24 7.80
C ALA A 376 10.86 -20.41 7.68
N VAL A 377 10.09 -19.41 8.11
CA VAL A 377 8.62 -19.38 7.97
C VAL A 377 8.21 -19.35 6.48
N LEU A 378 8.92 -18.58 5.65
CA LEU A 378 8.65 -18.53 4.21
C LEU A 378 8.96 -19.86 3.52
N ASN A 379 10.07 -20.51 3.90
CA ASN A 379 10.44 -21.84 3.36
C ASN A 379 9.39 -22.88 3.73
N GLU A 380 8.93 -22.90 4.97
CA GLU A 380 7.87 -23.80 5.43
C GLU A 380 6.55 -23.55 4.68
N ALA A 381 6.17 -22.29 4.50
CA ALA A 381 4.97 -21.95 3.75
C ALA A 381 5.05 -22.46 2.30
N VAL A 382 6.19 -22.26 1.62
CA VAL A 382 6.39 -22.76 0.24
C VAL A 382 6.34 -24.29 0.22
N GLN A 383 6.91 -24.97 1.21
CA GLN A 383 6.84 -26.43 1.30
C GLN A 383 5.39 -26.93 1.45
N ARG A 384 4.59 -26.28 2.33
CA ARG A 384 3.16 -26.62 2.50
C ARG A 384 2.37 -26.37 1.22
N LEU A 385 2.62 -25.26 0.52
CA LEU A 385 2.03 -24.98 -0.79
C LEU A 385 2.43 -26.03 -1.81
N THR A 386 3.70 -26.42 -1.87
CA THR A 386 4.19 -27.47 -2.79
C THR A 386 3.46 -28.78 -2.54
N ASN A 387 3.36 -29.23 -1.29
CA ASN A 387 2.67 -30.47 -0.92
C ASN A 387 1.18 -30.41 -1.31
N PHE A 388 0.54 -29.26 -1.10
CA PHE A 388 -0.87 -29.07 -1.48
C PHE A 388 -1.06 -29.13 -3.00
N PHE A 389 -0.31 -28.35 -3.77
CA PHE A 389 -0.50 -28.26 -5.22
C PHE A 389 -0.07 -29.51 -5.96
N GLN A 390 0.90 -30.28 -5.43
CA GLN A 390 1.31 -31.58 -6.02
C GLN A 390 0.19 -32.62 -6.06
N GLN A 391 -0.80 -32.55 -5.16
CA GLN A 391 -1.93 -33.48 -5.10
C GLN A 391 -2.90 -33.31 -6.31
N TYR A 392 -2.82 -32.17 -7.00
CA TYR A 392 -3.73 -31.77 -8.08
C TYR A 392 -3.01 -31.62 -9.44
N LYS A 393 -1.77 -32.12 -9.54
CA LYS A 393 -0.95 -32.04 -10.77
C LYS A 393 -1.32 -33.13 -11.80
#